data_66f407fcfd336124e83aca2f77d70f68
#
_entry.id   66f407fcfd336124e83aca2f77d70f68
#
_cell.length_a   1.000
_cell.length_b   1.000
_cell.length_c   1.000
_cell.angle_alpha   90.00
_cell.angle_beta   90.00
_cell.angle_gamma   90.00
#
_symmetry.space_group_name_H-M   'P 1'
#
loop_
_entity.id
_entity.type
_entity.pdbx_description
1 polymer ?
#
loop_
_entity_poly.entity_id
_entity_poly.type
_entity_poly.pdbx_seq_one_letter_code
_entity_poly.pdbx_strand_id
1 'polypeptide(L)'
;MVRYHDEDEREKVSWREIDKKKDRSPYAPKERSEDRPLSQKTEWRMKQYRKQADRLFMGKKGTKKHEKAHGDIERYHGTDQFEESAKTYLEQYGLPEDWRTLSFLLDYSDPEKVSQVLEAMRNLYETRTSAEKQAFKAKADILAMTASNSDLRDSAEEILKTL
;
A
#
# COMPACT_ATOMS: atom_id res chain seq x y z
N MET A 1 -17.18 -47.03 71.77
CA MET A 1 -16.13 -46.47 70.98
C MET A 1 -16.74 -45.92 69.70
N VAL A 2 -17.17 -44.66 69.72
CA VAL A 2 -17.94 -44.02 68.67
C VAL A 2 -16.96 -43.21 67.82
N ARG A 3 -16.84 -43.52 66.51
CA ARG A 3 -16.04 -42.79 65.55
C ARG A 3 -16.83 -41.59 65.09
N TYR A 4 -16.35 -40.40 65.36
CA TYR A 4 -16.85 -39.18 64.75
C TYR A 4 -16.36 -39.13 63.30
N HIS A 5 -17.32 -38.95 62.45
CA HIS A 5 -17.13 -38.74 61.00
C HIS A 5 -16.70 -37.29 60.79
N ASP A 6 -15.58 -37.10 60.20
CA ASP A 6 -15.01 -35.82 59.83
C ASP A 6 -15.86 -35.30 58.64
N GLU A 7 -16.69 -34.33 58.86
CA GLU A 7 -17.52 -33.72 57.80
C GLU A 7 -16.66 -32.71 57.04
N ASP A 8 -16.32 -33.18 55.87
CA ASP A 8 -16.01 -32.44 54.63
C ASP A 8 -16.07 -30.90 54.76
N GLU A 9 -14.97 -30.24 55.00
CA GLU A 9 -14.77 -28.79 54.87
C GLU A 9 -14.72 -28.41 53.38
N ARG A 10 -15.84 -28.52 52.67
CA ARG A 10 -16.02 -27.84 51.40
C ARG A 10 -16.20 -26.38 51.68
N GLU A 11 -15.26 -25.55 51.28
CA GLU A 11 -15.38 -24.09 51.33
C GLU A 11 -16.72 -23.69 50.72
N LYS A 12 -17.61 -23.14 51.54
CA LYS A 12 -18.94 -22.67 51.13
C LYS A 12 -18.76 -21.49 50.20
N VAL A 13 -19.08 -21.69 48.93
CA VAL A 13 -19.07 -20.61 47.93
C VAL A 13 -19.90 -19.44 48.43
N SER A 14 -19.31 -18.25 48.46
CA SER A 14 -19.96 -17.02 48.92
C SER A 14 -21.25 -16.74 48.16
N TRP A 15 -22.30 -16.31 48.84
CA TRP A 15 -23.57 -15.87 48.25
C TRP A 15 -23.37 -14.88 47.09
N ARG A 16 -22.38 -14.04 47.19
CA ARG A 16 -21.97 -13.09 46.12
C ARG A 16 -21.46 -13.76 44.87
N GLU A 17 -20.81 -14.91 44.97
CA GLU A 17 -20.40 -15.73 43.82
C GLU A 17 -21.56 -16.50 43.19
N ILE A 18 -22.50 -16.91 44.01
CA ILE A 18 -23.73 -17.61 43.57
C ILE A 18 -24.62 -16.63 42.79
N ASP A 19 -24.81 -15.40 43.28
CA ASP A 19 -25.55 -14.36 42.58
C ASP A 19 -24.87 -13.95 41.26
N LYS A 20 -23.57 -13.79 41.24
CA LYS A 20 -22.80 -13.49 40.06
C LYS A 20 -22.88 -14.60 38.99
N LYS A 21 -23.13 -15.85 39.40
CA LYS A 21 -23.41 -16.96 38.48
C LYS A 21 -24.86 -17.00 38.00
N LYS A 22 -25.82 -16.57 38.83
CA LYS A 22 -27.25 -16.52 38.48
C LYS A 22 -27.61 -15.38 37.54
N ASP A 23 -26.98 -14.21 37.70
CA ASP A 23 -27.22 -13.02 36.87
C ASP A 23 -26.60 -13.11 35.47
N ARG A 24 -25.82 -14.15 35.17
CA ARG A 24 -25.39 -14.44 33.81
C ARG A 24 -26.55 -15.07 33.05
N SER A 25 -27.31 -14.23 32.34
CA SER A 25 -28.26 -14.70 31.35
C SER A 25 -27.61 -15.70 30.41
N PRO A 26 -28.20 -16.87 30.13
CA PRO A 26 -27.71 -17.82 29.13
C PRO A 26 -27.62 -17.21 27.72
N TYR A 27 -28.28 -16.08 27.49
CA TYR A 27 -28.28 -15.31 26.26
C TYR A 27 -27.36 -14.08 26.31
N ALA A 28 -26.66 -13.82 27.44
CA ALA A 28 -25.69 -12.74 27.47
C ALA A 28 -24.57 -13.03 26.46
N PRO A 29 -24.20 -12.08 25.57
CA PRO A 29 -23.08 -12.27 24.68
C PRO A 29 -21.86 -12.60 25.54
N LYS A 30 -21.23 -13.77 25.33
CA LYS A 30 -19.96 -14.07 25.98
C LYS A 30 -19.00 -12.94 25.60
N GLU A 31 -18.53 -12.18 26.59
CA GLU A 31 -17.43 -11.24 26.40
C GLU A 31 -16.34 -12.04 25.66
N ARG A 32 -16.12 -11.68 24.39
CA ARG A 32 -15.02 -12.23 23.61
C ARG A 32 -13.76 -11.71 24.30
N SER A 33 -13.01 -12.61 24.89
CA SER A 33 -11.65 -12.27 25.32
C SER A 33 -10.94 -11.70 24.09
N GLU A 34 -10.51 -10.45 24.17
CA GLU A 34 -9.83 -9.72 23.10
C GLU A 34 -8.56 -10.44 22.60
N ASP A 35 -8.06 -11.39 23.38
CA ASP A 35 -6.83 -12.16 23.11
C ASP A 35 -7.03 -13.48 22.35
N ARG A 36 -8.20 -13.77 21.78
CA ARG A 36 -8.31 -14.96 20.93
C ARG A 36 -7.76 -14.64 19.55
N PRO A 37 -6.69 -15.30 19.08
CA PRO A 37 -6.20 -15.13 17.72
C PRO A 37 -7.34 -15.42 16.75
N LEU A 38 -7.57 -14.49 15.84
CA LEU A 38 -8.59 -14.60 14.80
C LEU A 38 -8.30 -15.89 14.00
N SER A 39 -9.34 -16.68 13.73
CA SER A 39 -9.14 -17.86 12.89
C SER A 39 -8.59 -17.43 11.53
N GLN A 40 -7.72 -18.23 10.90
CA GLN A 40 -7.17 -17.96 9.57
C GLN A 40 -8.23 -17.58 8.54
N LYS A 41 -9.42 -18.17 8.64
CA LYS A 41 -10.57 -17.85 7.78
C LYS A 41 -11.11 -16.43 8.03
N THR A 42 -11.08 -15.95 9.27
CA THR A 42 -11.51 -14.60 9.65
C THR A 42 -10.48 -13.58 9.21
N GLU A 43 -9.20 -13.87 9.38
CA GLU A 43 -8.09 -13.03 8.90
C GLU A 43 -8.11 -12.87 7.38
N TRP A 44 -8.33 -13.99 6.66
CA TRP A 44 -8.45 -13.96 5.20
C TRP A 44 -9.64 -13.09 4.75
N ARG A 45 -10.81 -13.24 5.39
CA ARG A 45 -11.98 -12.39 5.10
C ARG A 45 -11.69 -10.91 5.36
N MET A 46 -11.09 -10.57 6.50
CA MET A 46 -10.72 -9.19 6.82
C MET A 46 -9.74 -8.62 5.80
N LYS A 47 -8.77 -9.42 5.35
CA LYS A 47 -7.84 -9.02 4.28
C LYS A 47 -8.57 -8.77 2.95
N GLN A 48 -9.55 -9.57 2.60
CA GLN A 48 -10.36 -9.35 1.41
C GLN A 48 -11.24 -8.08 1.52
N TYR A 49 -11.86 -7.84 2.67
CA TYR A 49 -12.64 -6.62 2.90
C TYR A 49 -11.76 -5.36 2.82
N ARG A 50 -10.58 -5.37 3.42
CA ARG A 50 -9.63 -4.26 3.31
C ARG A 50 -9.24 -4.02 1.85
N LYS A 51 -8.88 -5.07 1.12
CA LYS A 51 -8.54 -4.97 -0.30
C LYS A 51 -9.70 -4.44 -1.16
N GLN A 52 -10.94 -4.80 -0.84
CA GLN A 52 -12.12 -4.22 -1.51
C GLN A 52 -12.35 -2.76 -1.15
N ALA A 53 -12.21 -2.40 0.12
CA ALA A 53 -12.32 -1.02 0.57
C ALA A 53 -11.26 -0.14 -0.09
N ASP A 54 -9.99 -0.57 -0.09
CA ASP A 54 -8.88 0.13 -0.74
C ASP A 54 -9.18 0.38 -2.23
N ARG A 55 -9.72 -0.63 -2.94
CA ARG A 55 -10.12 -0.47 -4.35
C ARG A 55 -11.22 0.58 -4.55
N LEU A 56 -12.18 0.66 -3.65
CA LEU A 56 -13.24 1.66 -3.72
C LEU A 56 -12.70 3.08 -3.47
N PHE A 57 -11.77 3.22 -2.53
CA PHE A 57 -11.13 4.52 -2.24
C PHE A 57 -10.17 4.97 -3.34
N MET A 58 -9.51 4.05 -4.03
CA MET A 58 -8.65 4.35 -5.18
C MET A 58 -9.43 4.81 -6.43
N GLY A 59 -10.75 4.68 -6.47
CA GLY A 59 -11.57 5.11 -7.60
C GLY A 59 -11.13 4.45 -8.92
N LYS A 60 -10.81 5.24 -9.96
CA LYS A 60 -10.36 4.73 -11.26
C LYS A 60 -9.09 3.87 -11.16
N LYS A 61 -8.18 4.19 -10.22
CA LYS A 61 -6.91 3.47 -10.00
C LYS A 61 -7.11 2.11 -9.31
N GLY A 62 -8.25 1.83 -8.66
CA GLY A 62 -8.56 0.53 -8.04
C GLY A 62 -9.11 -0.54 -9.00
N THR A 63 -9.20 -0.29 -10.29
CA THR A 63 -9.81 -1.18 -11.27
C THR A 63 -8.81 -2.16 -11.89
N LYS A 64 -9.30 -3.34 -12.35
CA LYS A 64 -8.47 -4.28 -13.12
C LYS A 64 -7.95 -3.67 -14.43
N LYS A 65 -8.68 -2.70 -14.99
CA LYS A 65 -8.23 -1.97 -16.19
C LYS A 65 -7.00 -1.13 -15.90
N HIS A 66 -6.98 -0.47 -14.75
CA HIS A 66 -5.79 0.25 -14.29
C HIS A 66 -4.62 -0.69 -14.02
N GLU A 67 -4.83 -1.82 -13.30
CA GLU A 67 -3.78 -2.82 -13.06
C GLU A 67 -3.15 -3.30 -14.39
N LYS A 68 -4.00 -3.55 -15.39
CA LYS A 68 -3.52 -3.95 -16.72
C LYS A 68 -2.73 -2.82 -17.40
N ALA A 69 -3.30 -1.63 -17.51
CA ALA A 69 -2.65 -0.50 -18.17
C ALA A 69 -1.33 -0.12 -17.50
N HIS A 70 -1.27 -0.21 -16.15
CA HIS A 70 -0.04 -0.02 -15.38
C HIS A 70 1.01 -1.09 -15.70
N GLY A 71 0.62 -2.36 -15.74
CA GLY A 71 1.51 -3.46 -16.10
C GLY A 71 1.97 -3.41 -17.57
N ASP A 72 1.16 -2.85 -18.46
CA ASP A 72 1.50 -2.70 -19.88
C ASP A 72 2.66 -1.70 -20.08
N ILE A 73 2.79 -0.66 -19.25
CA ILE A 73 3.96 0.25 -19.28
C ILE A 73 5.26 -0.53 -19.06
N GLU A 74 5.31 -1.35 -18.01
CA GLU A 74 6.50 -2.15 -17.70
C GLU A 74 6.77 -3.19 -18.80
N ARG A 75 5.71 -3.84 -19.27
CA ARG A 75 5.79 -4.90 -20.27
C ARG A 75 6.32 -4.44 -21.63
N TYR A 76 5.91 -3.24 -22.03
CA TYR A 76 6.25 -2.69 -23.35
C TYR A 76 7.42 -1.72 -23.31
N HIS A 77 7.99 -1.43 -22.13
CA HIS A 77 9.17 -0.58 -22.05
C HIS A 77 10.29 -1.08 -22.95
N GLY A 78 10.85 -0.17 -23.76
CA GLY A 78 11.87 -0.49 -24.75
C GLY A 78 11.33 -1.10 -26.06
N THR A 79 10.02 -1.11 -26.29
CA THR A 79 9.38 -1.53 -27.53
C THR A 79 8.60 -0.36 -28.16
N ASP A 80 8.25 -0.49 -29.46
CA ASP A 80 7.44 0.52 -30.18
C ASP A 80 6.06 0.75 -29.55
N GLN A 81 5.55 -0.23 -28.78
CA GLN A 81 4.24 -0.14 -28.12
C GLN A 81 4.28 0.67 -26.80
N PHE A 82 5.47 1.01 -26.32
CA PHE A 82 5.64 1.76 -25.07
C PHE A 82 4.98 3.14 -25.14
N GLU A 83 5.19 3.87 -26.23
CA GLU A 83 4.66 5.22 -26.43
C GLU A 83 3.12 5.25 -26.33
N GLU A 84 2.45 4.32 -27.01
CA GLU A 84 1.00 4.22 -26.99
C GLU A 84 0.47 3.82 -25.61
N SER A 85 1.14 2.87 -24.95
CA SER A 85 0.79 2.40 -23.61
C SER A 85 0.95 3.50 -22.56
N ALA A 86 2.07 4.23 -22.60
CA ALA A 86 2.35 5.36 -21.71
C ALA A 86 1.33 6.49 -21.91
N LYS A 87 1.06 6.86 -23.16
CA LYS A 87 0.06 7.87 -23.50
C LYS A 87 -1.33 7.50 -22.96
N THR A 88 -1.80 6.30 -23.27
CA THR A 88 -3.11 5.79 -22.85
C THR A 88 -3.23 5.80 -21.31
N TYR A 89 -2.18 5.37 -20.62
CA TYR A 89 -2.16 5.36 -19.17
C TYR A 89 -2.24 6.77 -18.60
N LEU A 90 -1.37 7.69 -19.05
CA LEU A 90 -1.29 9.07 -18.57
C LEU A 90 -2.57 9.85 -18.80
N GLU A 91 -3.24 9.66 -19.95
CA GLU A 91 -4.52 10.29 -20.27
C GLU A 91 -5.68 9.80 -19.36
N GLN A 92 -5.70 8.50 -19.03
CA GLN A 92 -6.80 7.91 -18.27
C GLN A 92 -6.64 8.03 -16.75
N TYR A 93 -5.40 7.91 -16.26
CA TYR A 93 -5.10 7.76 -14.83
C TYR A 93 -4.17 8.82 -14.27
N GLY A 94 -3.54 9.61 -15.12
CA GLY A 94 -2.53 10.59 -14.72
C GLY A 94 -1.20 9.94 -14.35
N LEU A 95 -0.36 10.68 -13.62
CA LEU A 95 0.94 10.17 -13.18
C LEU A 95 0.80 9.00 -12.19
N PRO A 96 1.61 7.93 -12.34
CA PRO A 96 1.71 6.89 -11.34
C PRO A 96 2.40 7.40 -10.07
N GLU A 97 2.17 6.70 -8.96
CA GLU A 97 2.77 7.06 -7.66
C GLU A 97 3.99 6.19 -7.33
N ASP A 98 4.18 5.10 -8.06
CA ASP A 98 5.26 4.17 -7.83
C ASP A 98 6.53 4.57 -8.59
N TRP A 99 7.65 4.49 -7.89
CA TRP A 99 8.97 4.87 -8.40
C TRP A 99 9.38 4.12 -9.67
N ARG A 100 9.06 2.83 -9.73
CA ARG A 100 9.47 1.97 -10.85
C ARG A 100 8.82 2.41 -12.16
N THR A 101 7.50 2.63 -12.15
CA THR A 101 6.77 3.08 -13.34
C THR A 101 7.16 4.50 -13.74
N LEU A 102 7.39 5.40 -12.75
CA LEU A 102 7.94 6.72 -13.03
C LEU A 102 9.30 6.62 -13.74
N SER A 103 10.17 5.69 -13.31
CA SER A 103 11.48 5.50 -13.95
C SER A 103 11.38 5.07 -15.41
N PHE A 104 10.39 4.27 -15.78
CA PHE A 104 10.14 3.93 -17.19
C PHE A 104 9.61 5.12 -17.99
N LEU A 105 8.75 5.94 -17.38
CA LEU A 105 8.19 7.12 -18.03
C LEU A 105 9.19 8.25 -18.29
N LEU A 106 10.41 8.20 -17.73
CA LEU A 106 11.50 9.09 -18.13
C LEU A 106 11.98 8.86 -19.57
N ASP A 107 11.64 7.70 -20.17
CA ASP A 107 11.95 7.38 -21.56
C ASP A 107 10.81 7.73 -22.52
N TYR A 108 9.73 8.34 -22.00
CA TYR A 108 8.59 8.77 -22.81
C TYR A 108 8.95 9.98 -23.69
N SER A 109 8.37 10.08 -24.86
CA SER A 109 8.75 11.11 -25.86
C SER A 109 8.20 12.51 -25.58
N ASP A 110 7.13 12.64 -24.78
CA ASP A 110 6.51 13.92 -24.46
C ASP A 110 7.30 14.67 -23.36
N PRO A 111 7.97 15.80 -23.70
CA PRO A 111 8.84 16.51 -22.77
C PRO A 111 8.09 17.11 -21.58
N GLU A 112 6.82 17.53 -21.77
CA GLU A 112 6.02 18.07 -20.65
C GLU A 112 5.71 16.99 -19.62
N LYS A 113 5.39 15.77 -20.10
CA LYS A 113 5.13 14.65 -19.21
C LYS A 113 6.39 14.17 -18.51
N VAL A 114 7.52 14.15 -19.21
CA VAL A 114 8.81 13.80 -18.59
C VAL A 114 9.22 14.82 -17.52
N SER A 115 8.99 16.12 -17.71
CA SER A 115 9.24 17.14 -16.68
C SER A 115 8.36 16.89 -15.44
N GLN A 116 7.08 16.56 -15.64
CA GLN A 116 6.17 16.20 -14.53
C GLN A 116 6.63 14.94 -13.79
N VAL A 117 7.13 13.94 -14.52
CA VAL A 117 7.69 12.71 -13.95
C VAL A 117 8.95 13.00 -13.12
N LEU A 118 9.85 13.81 -13.64
CA LEU A 118 11.06 14.25 -12.92
C LEU A 118 10.71 14.90 -11.57
N GLU A 119 9.74 15.80 -11.56
CA GLU A 119 9.29 16.47 -10.34
C GLU A 119 8.62 15.50 -9.35
N ALA A 120 7.78 14.58 -9.84
CA ALA A 120 7.18 13.54 -9.02
C ALA A 120 8.25 12.63 -8.38
N MET A 121 9.29 12.26 -9.12
CA MET A 121 10.41 11.48 -8.60
C MET A 121 11.26 12.25 -7.59
N ARG A 122 11.48 13.54 -7.81
CA ARG A 122 12.14 14.40 -6.83
C ARG A 122 11.44 14.39 -5.48
N ASN A 123 10.11 14.47 -5.48
CA ASN A 123 9.31 14.44 -4.25
C ASN A 123 9.41 13.11 -3.48
N LEU A 124 9.68 12.02 -4.19
CA LEU A 124 9.87 10.68 -3.62
C LEU A 124 11.32 10.36 -3.26
N TYR A 125 12.28 11.19 -3.70
CA TYR A 125 13.70 10.92 -3.69
C TYR A 125 14.25 10.55 -2.32
N GLU A 126 13.89 11.31 -1.27
CA GLU A 126 14.42 11.09 0.07
C GLU A 126 14.12 9.69 0.63
N THR A 127 13.03 9.09 0.21
CA THR A 127 12.59 7.77 0.67
C THR A 127 13.21 6.60 -0.11
N ARG A 128 14.06 6.88 -1.11
CA ARG A 128 14.61 5.87 -2.01
C ARG A 128 15.97 5.34 -1.54
N THR A 129 16.28 4.14 -2.02
CA THR A 129 17.58 3.51 -1.79
C THR A 129 18.71 4.27 -2.50
N SER A 130 19.96 4.12 -2.03
CA SER A 130 21.12 4.75 -2.65
C SER A 130 21.27 4.40 -4.14
N ALA A 131 21.00 3.16 -4.52
CA ALA A 131 21.05 2.72 -5.91
C ALA A 131 20.00 3.41 -6.79
N GLU A 132 18.75 3.53 -6.30
CA GLU A 132 17.67 4.23 -7.01
C GLU A 132 17.97 5.73 -7.13
N LYS A 133 18.54 6.35 -6.09
CA LYS A 133 18.98 7.75 -6.10
C LYS A 133 20.06 7.99 -7.16
N GLN A 134 21.06 7.11 -7.23
CA GLN A 134 22.12 7.20 -8.23
C GLN A 134 21.59 7.00 -9.66
N ALA A 135 20.72 6.01 -9.87
CA ALA A 135 20.10 5.77 -11.18
C ALA A 135 19.28 6.98 -11.65
N PHE A 136 18.52 7.59 -10.75
CA PHE A 136 17.75 8.79 -11.07
C PHE A 136 18.63 9.98 -11.43
N LYS A 137 19.69 10.24 -10.64
CA LYS A 137 20.68 11.31 -10.97
C LYS A 137 21.29 11.09 -12.34
N ALA A 138 21.78 9.89 -12.62
CA ALA A 138 22.37 9.58 -13.92
C ALA A 138 21.38 9.81 -15.08
N LYS A 139 20.11 9.46 -14.91
CA LYS A 139 19.07 9.68 -15.93
C LYS A 139 18.77 11.17 -16.10
N ALA A 140 18.67 11.92 -15.01
CA ALA A 140 18.48 13.37 -15.05
C ALA A 140 19.67 14.07 -15.73
N ASP A 141 20.92 13.66 -15.46
CA ASP A 141 22.11 14.16 -16.14
C ASP A 141 22.03 13.92 -17.66
N ILE A 142 21.64 12.72 -18.07
CA ILE A 142 21.46 12.39 -19.51
C ILE A 142 20.41 13.31 -20.12
N LEU A 143 19.26 13.50 -19.50
CA LEU A 143 18.20 14.38 -19.99
C LEU A 143 18.67 15.85 -20.05
N ALA A 144 19.39 16.34 -19.07
CA ALA A 144 19.94 17.70 -19.08
C ALA A 144 20.92 17.92 -20.25
N MET A 145 21.68 16.88 -20.65
CA MET A 145 22.64 16.96 -21.74
C MET A 145 22.02 16.73 -23.13
N THR A 146 21.03 15.84 -23.24
CA THR A 146 20.59 15.28 -24.53
C THR A 146 19.18 15.66 -24.94
N ALA A 147 18.34 16.17 -24.03
CA ALA A 147 16.96 16.52 -24.38
C ALA A 147 16.93 17.63 -25.44
N SER A 148 16.13 17.41 -26.47
CA SER A 148 15.95 18.39 -27.54
C SER A 148 15.13 19.62 -27.10
N ASN A 149 14.26 19.43 -26.14
CA ASN A 149 13.41 20.49 -25.57
C ASN A 149 14.19 21.25 -24.48
N SER A 150 14.22 22.60 -24.56
CA SER A 150 14.94 23.48 -23.61
C SER A 150 14.33 23.40 -22.20
N ASP A 151 12.99 23.40 -22.11
CA ASP A 151 12.30 23.44 -20.83
C ASP A 151 12.53 22.13 -20.04
N LEU A 152 12.62 21.00 -20.75
CA LEU A 152 12.98 19.73 -20.13
C LEU A 152 14.43 19.72 -19.64
N ARG A 153 15.37 20.30 -20.39
CA ARG A 153 16.77 20.43 -19.94
C ARG A 153 16.88 21.27 -18.68
N ASP A 154 16.23 22.44 -18.71
CA ASP A 154 16.24 23.37 -17.58
C ASP A 154 15.62 22.72 -16.32
N SER A 155 14.50 21.99 -16.49
CA SER A 155 13.89 21.22 -15.41
C SER A 155 14.82 20.13 -14.85
N ALA A 156 15.51 19.40 -15.70
CA ALA A 156 16.46 18.38 -15.28
C ALA A 156 17.66 18.98 -14.53
N GLU A 157 18.23 20.11 -15.04
CA GLU A 157 19.31 20.84 -14.37
C GLU A 157 18.90 21.39 -13.00
N GLU A 158 17.68 21.95 -12.89
CA GLU A 158 17.17 22.48 -11.63
C GLU A 158 17.04 21.37 -10.59
N ILE A 159 16.51 20.23 -11.00
CA ILE A 159 16.39 19.07 -10.12
C ILE A 159 17.75 18.60 -9.65
N LEU A 160 18.74 18.47 -10.54
CA LEU A 160 20.11 18.07 -10.17
C LEU A 160 20.75 19.01 -9.16
N LYS A 161 20.47 20.31 -9.23
CA LYS A 161 20.96 21.31 -8.25
C LYS A 161 20.33 21.15 -6.87
N THR A 162 19.16 20.52 -6.78
CA THR A 162 18.40 20.37 -5.54
C THR A 162 18.56 18.99 -4.88
N LEU A 163 19.20 18.02 -5.55
CA LEU A 163 19.48 16.66 -5.05
C LEU A 163 20.88 16.54 -4.43
#